data_af03203a262b76b9db77337da7d09adb
#
_entry.id   af03203a262b76b9db77337da7d09adb
#
_cell.length_a   1.000
_cell.length_b   1.000
_cell.length_c   1.000
_cell.angle_alpha   90.00
_cell.angle_beta   90.00
_cell.angle_gamma   90.00
#
_symmetry.space_group_name_H-M   'P 1'
#
loop_
_entity.id
_entity.type
_entity.pdbx_description
1 polymer ?
#
loop_
_entity_poly.entity_id
_entity_poly.type
_entity_poly.pdbx_seq_one_letter_code
_entity_poly.pdbx_strand_id
1 'polypeptide(L)'
;FRKLDPGDFSARTHFFGGRFENLYLERQRIRELEMVLSHAEACARAILNYGQNPLRMGFWFNAQEPGQGTSLHNHDEDDELLSGVYYIQVPSKSGKLILLDGQVTMRVMPKAGNFLFFPPSLPHRVAVNRSQEQRLSLAFNFGPLARD
;
A
#
# COMPACT_ATOMS: atom_id res chain seq x y z
N PHE A 1 1.03 -2.85 15.09
CA PHE A 1 1.28 -3.96 14.17
C PHE A 1 2.04 -5.11 14.84
N ARG A 2 3.18 -4.86 15.51
CA ARG A 2 4.04 -5.91 16.14
C ARG A 2 3.34 -6.81 17.17
N LYS A 3 2.16 -6.44 17.67
CA LYS A 3 1.36 -7.21 18.63
C LYS A 3 0.21 -7.96 17.97
N LEU A 4 0.11 -7.91 16.63
CA LEU A 4 -0.92 -8.62 15.89
C LEU A 4 -0.50 -10.05 15.61
N ASP A 5 -1.44 -10.96 15.82
CA ASP A 5 -1.31 -12.37 15.46
C ASP A 5 -1.92 -12.64 14.06
N PRO A 6 -1.57 -13.75 13.41
CA PRO A 6 -2.16 -14.11 12.12
C PRO A 6 -3.69 -14.16 12.10
N GLY A 7 -4.34 -14.42 13.23
CA GLY A 7 -5.79 -14.42 13.39
C GLY A 7 -6.44 -13.04 13.48
N ASP A 8 -5.65 -11.97 13.65
CA ASP A 8 -6.16 -10.60 13.68
C ASP A 8 -6.50 -10.08 12.27
N PHE A 9 -5.95 -10.69 11.22
CA PHE A 9 -6.18 -10.26 9.85
C PHE A 9 -7.46 -10.86 9.29
N SER A 10 -8.35 -10.02 8.79
CA SER A 10 -9.62 -10.43 8.17
C SER A 10 -9.43 -11.18 6.85
N ALA A 11 -8.35 -10.88 6.12
CA ALA A 11 -7.95 -11.60 4.91
C ALA A 11 -6.42 -11.50 4.70
N ARG A 12 -5.89 -12.45 3.93
CA ARG A 12 -4.50 -12.46 3.47
C ARG A 12 -4.49 -12.91 2.02
N THR A 13 -3.90 -12.11 1.12
CA THR A 13 -3.91 -12.37 -0.32
C THR A 13 -2.52 -12.22 -0.94
N HIS A 14 -2.39 -12.57 -2.22
CA HIS A 14 -1.16 -12.48 -3.01
C HIS A 14 -0.01 -13.25 -2.38
N PHE A 15 -0.08 -14.59 -2.50
CA PHE A 15 0.98 -15.46 -1.99
C PHE A 15 2.21 -15.40 -2.92
N PHE A 16 3.32 -14.89 -2.41
CA PHE A 16 4.58 -14.76 -3.13
C PHE A 16 5.78 -14.91 -2.19
N GLY A 17 6.82 -15.60 -2.65
CA GLY A 17 8.04 -15.78 -1.86
C GLY A 17 7.83 -16.44 -0.50
N GLY A 18 6.85 -17.38 -0.39
CA GLY A 18 6.55 -18.11 0.85
C GLY A 18 5.68 -17.35 1.85
N ARG A 19 5.12 -16.19 1.50
CA ARG A 19 4.26 -15.37 2.36
C ARG A 19 3.09 -14.74 1.61
N PHE A 20 2.08 -14.27 2.35
CA PHE A 20 1.07 -13.38 1.80
C PHE A 20 1.60 -11.94 1.79
N GLU A 21 1.53 -11.27 0.65
CA GLU A 21 2.00 -9.90 0.48
C GLU A 21 1.02 -8.89 1.09
N ASN A 22 -0.29 -9.15 0.97
CA ASN A 22 -1.36 -8.26 1.44
C ASN A 22 -2.00 -8.82 2.69
N LEU A 23 -1.96 -8.03 3.76
CA LEU A 23 -2.51 -8.36 5.07
C LEU A 23 -3.61 -7.35 5.40
N TYR A 24 -4.86 -7.80 5.35
CA TYR A 24 -6.05 -6.96 5.58
C TYR A 24 -6.41 -6.96 7.06
N LEU A 25 -6.70 -5.78 7.58
CA LEU A 25 -7.09 -5.57 8.96
C LEU A 25 -8.37 -4.74 9.02
N GLU A 26 -9.25 -5.06 9.95
CA GLU A 26 -10.43 -4.22 10.20
C GLU A 26 -10.01 -2.81 10.64
N ARG A 27 -10.67 -1.79 10.10
CA ARG A 27 -10.34 -0.37 10.30
C ARG A 27 -10.26 0.00 11.78
N GLN A 28 -11.15 -0.54 12.61
CA GLN A 28 -11.25 -0.23 14.03
C GLN A 28 -10.24 -0.98 14.92
N ARG A 29 -9.48 -1.93 14.34
CA ARG A 29 -8.58 -2.81 15.11
C ARG A 29 -7.39 -2.06 15.72
N ILE A 30 -6.94 -0.97 15.07
CA ILE A 30 -5.87 -0.09 15.53
C ILE A 30 -6.38 1.35 15.47
N ARG A 31 -6.49 2.00 16.62
CA ARG A 31 -7.02 3.37 16.73
C ARG A 31 -6.25 4.39 15.87
N GLU A 32 -4.92 4.27 15.85
CA GLU A 32 -4.04 5.17 15.12
C GLU A 32 -4.20 5.05 13.60
N LEU A 33 -4.73 3.93 13.12
CA LEU A 33 -4.99 3.68 11.72
C LEU A 33 -6.01 4.69 11.15
N GLU A 34 -7.01 5.06 11.93
CA GLU A 34 -8.07 6.00 11.50
C GLU A 34 -7.49 7.35 11.03
N MET A 35 -6.53 7.89 11.75
CA MET A 35 -5.89 9.16 11.38
C MET A 35 -5.14 9.04 10.05
N VAL A 36 -4.43 7.94 9.83
CA VAL A 36 -3.70 7.69 8.58
C VAL A 36 -4.67 7.51 7.41
N LEU A 37 -5.74 6.74 7.59
CA LEU A 37 -6.76 6.49 6.57
C LEU A 37 -7.50 7.77 6.19
N SER A 38 -7.93 8.55 7.17
CA SER A 38 -8.62 9.83 6.91
C SER A 38 -7.72 10.81 6.16
N HIS A 39 -6.42 10.85 6.49
CA HIS A 39 -5.48 11.69 5.76
C HIS A 39 -5.23 11.19 4.32
N ALA A 40 -5.10 9.88 4.14
CA ALA A 40 -4.97 9.27 2.82
C ALA A 40 -6.18 9.59 1.93
N GLU A 41 -7.39 9.47 2.48
CA GLU A 41 -8.63 9.82 1.77
C GLU A 41 -8.68 11.30 1.38
N ALA A 42 -8.32 12.20 2.28
CA ALA A 42 -8.27 13.64 2.00
C ALA A 42 -7.28 13.96 0.86
N CYS A 43 -6.09 13.35 0.88
CA CYS A 43 -5.12 13.48 -0.20
C CYS A 43 -5.65 12.94 -1.53
N ALA A 44 -6.27 11.74 -1.52
CA ALA A 44 -6.84 11.14 -2.72
C ALA A 44 -7.94 12.02 -3.34
N ARG A 45 -8.84 12.57 -2.52
CA ARG A 45 -9.88 13.50 -2.98
C ARG A 45 -9.30 14.75 -3.63
N ALA A 46 -8.23 15.31 -3.06
CA ALA A 46 -7.54 16.47 -3.60
C ALA A 46 -6.85 16.15 -4.95
N ILE A 47 -6.12 15.03 -5.02
CA ILE A 47 -5.41 14.58 -6.24
C ILE A 47 -6.39 14.31 -7.38
N LEU A 48 -7.49 13.63 -7.09
CA LEU A 48 -8.52 13.26 -8.08
C LEU A 48 -9.47 14.40 -8.41
N ASN A 49 -9.43 15.53 -7.70
CA ASN A 49 -10.44 16.58 -7.76
C ASN A 49 -11.87 16.03 -7.56
N TYR A 50 -12.04 15.09 -6.63
CA TYR A 50 -13.22 14.23 -6.51
C TYR A 50 -14.36 14.87 -5.70
N GLY A 51 -14.07 15.96 -4.99
CA GLY A 51 -15.05 16.69 -4.16
C GLY A 51 -15.67 15.80 -3.08
N GLN A 52 -17.00 15.89 -2.95
CA GLN A 52 -17.79 15.12 -1.97
C GLN A 52 -18.40 13.83 -2.57
N ASN A 53 -18.06 13.47 -3.80
CA ASN A 53 -18.55 12.21 -4.38
C ASN A 53 -18.19 11.02 -3.49
N PRO A 54 -19.05 9.99 -3.41
CA PRO A 54 -18.72 8.78 -2.66
C PRO A 54 -17.44 8.12 -3.19
N LEU A 55 -16.48 7.89 -2.31
CA LEU A 55 -15.18 7.33 -2.62
C LEU A 55 -14.96 6.05 -1.80
N ARG A 56 -14.72 4.93 -2.49
CA ARG A 56 -14.31 3.67 -1.88
C ARG A 56 -12.80 3.73 -1.60
N MET A 57 -12.38 3.22 -0.46
CA MET A 57 -10.97 3.01 -0.11
C MET A 57 -10.76 1.57 0.36
N GLY A 58 -10.00 0.81 -0.39
CA GLY A 58 -9.37 -0.44 0.06
C GLY A 58 -8.00 -0.15 0.66
N PHE A 59 -7.61 -0.90 1.70
CA PHE A 59 -6.27 -0.78 2.28
C PHE A 59 -5.77 -2.12 2.83
N TRP A 60 -4.46 -2.30 2.87
CA TRP A 60 -3.80 -3.48 3.42
C TRP A 60 -2.36 -3.16 3.86
N PHE A 61 -1.86 -3.94 4.79
CA PHE A 61 -0.46 -3.86 5.20
C PHE A 61 0.43 -4.73 4.30
N ASN A 62 1.60 -4.19 3.97
CA ASN A 62 2.71 -4.95 3.42
C ASN A 62 3.84 -4.97 4.47
N ALA A 63 4.09 -6.15 5.03
CA ALA A 63 5.20 -6.41 5.95
C ALA A 63 6.26 -7.24 5.25
N GLN A 64 7.46 -6.70 5.11
CA GLN A 64 8.58 -7.35 4.41
C GLN A 64 9.72 -7.60 5.39
N GLU A 65 9.95 -8.87 5.71
CA GLU A 65 11.12 -9.30 6.47
C GLU A 65 12.41 -9.14 5.66
N PRO A 66 13.59 -9.22 6.29
CA PRO A 66 14.86 -9.28 5.58
C PRO A 66 14.84 -10.34 4.47
N GLY A 67 15.31 -10.00 3.28
CA GLY A 67 15.31 -10.86 2.10
C GLY A 67 14.04 -10.90 1.28
N GLN A 68 12.95 -10.26 1.73
CA GLN A 68 11.66 -10.24 1.03
C GLN A 68 11.48 -8.99 0.17
N GLY A 69 10.80 -9.14 -0.96
CA GLY A 69 10.31 -8.07 -1.83
C GLY A 69 8.83 -8.28 -2.15
N THR A 70 8.27 -7.57 -3.13
CA THR A 70 6.95 -7.86 -3.67
C THR A 70 7.04 -8.30 -5.13
N SER A 71 6.04 -9.07 -5.57
CA SER A 71 5.82 -9.38 -6.99
C SER A 71 5.57 -8.10 -7.79
N LEU A 72 5.84 -8.16 -9.09
CA LEU A 72 5.45 -7.11 -10.03
C LEU A 72 3.95 -7.26 -10.34
N HIS A 73 3.17 -6.21 -10.10
CA HIS A 73 1.73 -6.18 -10.35
C HIS A 73 1.24 -4.76 -10.63
N ASN A 74 0.00 -4.63 -11.05
CA ASN A 74 -0.75 -3.38 -11.15
C ASN A 74 -2.15 -3.58 -10.55
N HIS A 75 -2.98 -2.55 -10.60
CA HIS A 75 -4.37 -2.55 -10.11
C HIS A 75 -5.34 -2.11 -11.22
N ASP A 76 -5.08 -2.54 -12.45
CA ASP A 76 -5.82 -2.13 -13.65
C ASP A 76 -7.07 -3.00 -13.94
N GLU A 77 -7.30 -4.03 -13.12
CA GLU A 77 -8.39 -4.99 -13.33
C GLU A 77 -9.73 -4.53 -12.75
N ASP A 78 -9.69 -3.55 -11.83
CA ASP A 78 -10.85 -2.99 -11.14
C ASP A 78 -11.07 -1.52 -11.54
N ASP A 79 -12.11 -0.91 -11.02
CA ASP A 79 -12.46 0.50 -11.23
C ASP A 79 -11.62 1.47 -10.37
N GLU A 80 -10.37 1.12 -10.08
CA GLU A 80 -9.49 1.93 -9.26
C GLU A 80 -9.06 3.21 -9.98
N LEU A 81 -9.16 4.34 -9.28
CA LEU A 81 -8.80 5.67 -9.78
C LEU A 81 -7.41 6.12 -9.32
N LEU A 82 -6.98 5.65 -8.16
CA LEU A 82 -5.70 6.05 -7.55
C LEU A 82 -5.18 4.96 -6.64
N SER A 83 -3.91 4.65 -6.76
CA SER A 83 -3.16 3.81 -5.81
C SER A 83 -2.26 4.65 -4.93
N GLY A 84 -1.95 4.17 -3.74
CA GLY A 84 -1.06 4.88 -2.83
C GLY A 84 -0.41 3.98 -1.80
N VAL A 85 0.58 4.53 -1.13
CA VAL A 85 1.29 3.88 -0.02
C VAL A 85 1.66 4.90 1.05
N TYR A 86 1.50 4.52 2.31
CA TYR A 86 2.03 5.20 3.47
C TYR A 86 3.14 4.37 4.09
N TYR A 87 4.29 4.98 4.33
CA TYR A 87 5.45 4.30 4.88
C TYR A 87 5.48 4.41 6.41
N ILE A 88 5.34 3.28 7.10
CA ILE A 88 5.28 3.21 8.56
C ILE A 88 6.68 3.00 9.15
N GLN A 89 7.38 1.95 8.69
CA GLN A 89 8.73 1.61 9.14
C GLN A 89 9.61 1.33 7.92
N VAL A 90 10.69 2.09 7.77
CA VAL A 90 11.58 2.04 6.62
C VAL A 90 13.02 1.97 7.11
N PRO A 91 13.54 0.78 7.42
CA PRO A 91 14.95 0.60 7.74
C PRO A 91 15.84 0.98 6.56
N SER A 92 17.07 1.38 6.84
CA SER A 92 18.06 1.61 5.79
C SER A 92 18.21 0.36 4.91
N LYS A 93 18.27 0.53 3.57
CA LYS A 93 18.36 -0.56 2.58
C LYS A 93 17.12 -1.48 2.51
N SER A 94 15.97 -1.08 3.04
CA SER A 94 14.75 -1.91 3.06
C SER A 94 14.00 -2.00 1.72
N GLY A 95 14.59 -1.56 0.63
CA GLY A 95 14.03 -1.67 -0.72
C GLY A 95 13.31 -0.40 -1.18
N LYS A 96 13.51 -0.05 -2.46
CA LYS A 96 12.82 1.06 -3.14
C LYS A 96 11.51 0.56 -3.73
N LEU A 97 10.51 1.43 -3.84
CA LEU A 97 9.40 1.23 -4.73
C LEU A 97 9.87 1.45 -6.17
N ILE A 98 9.57 0.53 -7.05
CA ILE A 98 9.90 0.56 -8.47
C ILE A 98 8.58 0.64 -9.22
N LEU A 99 8.41 1.71 -10.01
CA LEU A 99 7.27 1.96 -10.87
C LEU A 99 7.74 1.89 -12.33
N LEU A 100 6.96 1.25 -13.20
CA LEU A 100 7.27 1.11 -14.61
C LEU A 100 6.25 1.90 -15.44
N ASP A 101 6.74 2.84 -16.25
CA ASP A 101 5.92 3.61 -17.20
C ASP A 101 6.52 3.46 -18.61
N GLY A 102 6.00 2.51 -19.37
CA GLY A 102 6.56 2.12 -20.65
C GLY A 102 8.03 1.69 -20.51
N GLN A 103 8.95 2.46 -21.09
CA GLN A 103 10.40 2.22 -21.01
C GLN A 103 11.05 2.93 -19.81
N VAL A 104 10.29 3.76 -19.08
CA VAL A 104 10.80 4.52 -17.95
C VAL A 104 10.68 3.71 -16.66
N THR A 105 11.78 3.58 -15.93
CA THR A 105 11.78 2.97 -14.60
C THR A 105 12.02 4.04 -13.54
N MET A 106 11.02 4.31 -12.72
CA MET A 106 11.13 5.20 -11.57
C MET A 106 11.49 4.40 -10.32
N ARG A 107 12.47 4.87 -9.55
CA ARG A 107 12.90 4.26 -8.29
C ARG A 107 12.70 5.25 -7.16
N VAL A 108 11.62 5.06 -6.40
CA VAL A 108 11.27 5.94 -5.29
C VAL A 108 11.89 5.44 -3.99
N MET A 109 12.67 6.29 -3.34
CA MET A 109 13.22 6.00 -2.02
C MET A 109 12.11 6.16 -0.97
N PRO A 110 11.77 5.10 -0.23
CA PRO A 110 10.76 5.20 0.83
C PRO A 110 11.30 6.05 1.99
N LYS A 111 10.40 6.81 2.62
CA LYS A 111 10.69 7.57 3.84
C LYS A 111 9.51 7.42 4.80
N ALA A 112 9.77 6.98 6.04
CA ALA A 112 8.74 6.85 7.06
C ALA A 112 8.00 8.18 7.28
N GLY A 113 6.68 8.10 7.44
CA GLY A 113 5.79 9.24 7.58
C GLY A 113 5.33 9.87 6.25
N ASN A 114 5.86 9.44 5.11
CA ASN A 114 5.45 9.97 3.80
C ASN A 114 4.34 9.12 3.17
N PHE A 115 3.46 9.82 2.45
CA PHE A 115 2.56 9.23 1.45
C PHE A 115 3.17 9.34 0.06
N LEU A 116 2.86 8.37 -0.79
CA LEU A 116 3.10 8.41 -2.22
C LEU A 116 1.84 7.92 -2.93
N PHE A 117 1.42 8.63 -3.96
CA PHE A 117 0.28 8.25 -4.80
C PHE A 117 0.74 8.10 -6.26
N PHE A 118 0.10 7.18 -6.99
CA PHE A 118 0.42 6.90 -8.39
C PHE A 118 -0.79 6.29 -9.10
N PRO A 119 -0.85 6.36 -10.45
CA PRO A 119 -1.90 5.72 -11.22
C PRO A 119 -1.94 4.20 -10.99
N PRO A 120 -3.13 3.59 -10.80
CA PRO A 120 -3.26 2.15 -10.53
C PRO A 120 -2.77 1.28 -11.68
N SER A 121 -2.79 1.78 -12.93
CA SER A 121 -2.30 1.09 -14.12
C SER A 121 -0.78 0.93 -14.18
N LEU A 122 0.00 1.67 -13.37
CA LEU A 122 1.45 1.54 -13.37
C LEU A 122 1.89 0.21 -12.74
N PRO A 123 2.53 -0.70 -13.49
CA PRO A 123 3.14 -1.89 -12.92
C PRO A 123 4.19 -1.48 -11.89
N HIS A 124 4.14 -2.11 -10.72
CA HIS A 124 5.04 -1.75 -9.62
C HIS A 124 5.43 -2.94 -8.76
N ARG A 125 6.54 -2.78 -8.09
CA ARG A 125 7.04 -3.74 -7.09
C ARG A 125 7.93 -3.05 -6.07
N VAL A 126 8.12 -3.70 -4.93
CA VAL A 126 9.13 -3.27 -3.95
C VAL A 126 10.36 -4.16 -4.08
N ALA A 127 11.53 -3.54 -4.21
CA ALA A 127 12.80 -4.24 -4.23
C ALA A 127 13.06 -4.96 -2.90
N VAL A 128 13.93 -5.96 -2.93
CA VAL A 128 14.25 -6.79 -1.77
C VAL A 128 14.72 -5.93 -0.59
N ASN A 129 14.14 -6.21 0.58
CA ASN A 129 14.58 -5.66 1.86
C ASN A 129 15.94 -6.28 2.22
N ARG A 130 16.99 -5.49 2.11
CA ARG A 130 18.37 -5.87 2.45
C ARG A 130 18.80 -5.37 3.83
N SER A 131 17.85 -4.89 4.63
CA SER A 131 18.10 -4.55 6.03
C SER A 131 18.01 -5.78 6.92
N GLN A 132 18.28 -5.62 8.20
CA GLN A 132 18.10 -6.66 9.23
C GLN A 132 16.77 -6.51 9.97
N GLU A 133 15.91 -5.57 9.55
CA GLU A 133 14.66 -5.25 10.22
C GLU A 133 13.49 -5.33 9.25
N GLN A 134 12.29 -5.55 9.77
CA GLN A 134 11.05 -5.54 8.99
C GLN A 134 10.78 -4.14 8.41
N ARG A 135 10.48 -4.08 7.11
CA ARG A 135 9.86 -2.93 6.46
C ARG A 135 8.35 -3.07 6.55
N LEU A 136 7.67 -1.98 6.93
CA LEU A 136 6.22 -1.96 7.05
C LEU A 136 5.65 -0.75 6.31
N SER A 137 4.65 -0.99 5.47
CA SER A 137 3.87 0.04 4.79
C SER A 137 2.39 -0.32 4.77
N LEU A 138 1.56 0.70 4.57
CA LEU A 138 0.12 0.58 4.36
C LEU A 138 -0.16 1.01 2.92
N ALA A 139 -0.75 0.13 2.13
CA ALA A 139 -1.14 0.39 0.75
C ALA A 139 -2.63 0.72 0.67
N PHE A 140 -3.00 1.50 -0.35
CA PHE A 140 -4.37 1.95 -0.59
C PHE A 140 -4.73 1.83 -2.06
N ASN A 141 -6.00 1.51 -2.33
CA ASN A 141 -6.62 1.76 -3.61
C ASN A 141 -7.91 2.56 -3.40
N PHE A 142 -8.13 3.54 -4.25
CA PHE A 142 -9.31 4.39 -4.24
C PHE A 142 -10.07 4.24 -5.55
N GLY A 143 -11.38 4.04 -5.45
CA GLY A 143 -12.27 3.92 -6.59
C GLY A 143 -13.64 4.55 -6.31
N PRO A 144 -14.55 4.61 -7.30
CA PRO A 144 -15.91 5.03 -7.04
C PRO A 144 -16.59 4.06 -6.08
N LEU A 145 -17.45 4.57 -5.21
CA LEU A 145 -18.39 3.69 -4.52
C LEU A 145 -19.40 3.18 -5.56
N ALA A 146 -19.58 1.87 -5.65
CA ALA A 146 -20.58 1.29 -6.54
C ALA A 146 -21.94 1.98 -6.31
N ARG A 147 -22.61 2.38 -7.38
CA ARG A 147 -24.00 2.83 -7.29
C ARG A 147 -24.86 1.56 -7.33
N ASP A 148 -25.62 1.36 -6.28
CA ASP A 148 -26.67 0.33 -6.24
C ASP A 148 -27.70 0.56 -7.35
#